data_8b2fe968de0c6c4f24551d9c5a28c9ce
#
_entry.id   8b2fe968de0c6c4f24551d9c5a28c9ce
#
_cell.length_a   1.000
_cell.length_b   1.000
_cell.length_c   1.000
_cell.angle_alpha   90.00
_cell.angle_beta   90.00
_cell.angle_gamma   90.00
#
_symmetry.space_group_name_H-M   'P 1'
#
loop_
_entity.id
_entity.type
_entity.pdbx_description
1 polymer ?
#
loop_
_entity_poly.entity_id
_entity_poly.type
_entity_poly.pdbx_seq_one_letter_code
_entity_poly.pdbx_strand_id
1 'polypeptide(L)'
;MTISTNTTLGKIAVLGFGNPVREDDGVGIYVIEKLKEKLGEPENISIFDMGTAAFEILFKLQGHPRIILIDAVLNSGEAVGTIFKLPASEIDAQIQDDPMVFLHSLKWDQALSYAKKMLGDDYPENIEVYLIAIDDIRFNVGMTDAAMKGGDKVVNLLLEELEVH
;
A
#
# COMPACT_ATOMS: atom_id res chain seq x y z
N MET A 1 23.33 2.97 24.32
CA MET A 1 23.30 2.81 23.29
C MET A 1 22.10 3.06 22.60
N THR A 2 22.09 3.18 21.60
CA THR A 2 21.10 3.71 20.71
C THR A 2 20.30 2.65 20.01
N ILE A 3 20.42 1.41 20.43
CA ILE A 3 19.78 0.31 19.74
C ILE A 3 18.28 0.44 19.74
N SER A 4 17.69 0.77 20.88
CA SER A 4 16.23 0.89 20.96
C SER A 4 15.71 2.04 20.11
N THR A 5 16.43 3.14 20.08
CA THR A 5 16.06 4.28 19.27
C THR A 5 16.11 3.92 17.78
N ASN A 6 17.18 3.24 17.36
CA ASN A 6 17.30 2.82 15.97
C ASN A 6 16.22 1.82 15.59
N THR A 7 15.88 0.90 16.48
CA THR A 7 14.82 -0.06 16.23
C THR A 7 13.49 0.64 16.01
N THR A 8 13.18 1.65 16.84
CA THR A 8 11.93 2.40 16.70
C THR A 8 11.90 3.18 15.39
N LEU A 9 13.00 3.89 15.07
CA LEU A 9 13.06 4.69 13.86
C LEU A 9 13.05 3.85 12.60
N GLY A 10 13.52 2.62 12.68
CA GLY A 10 13.58 1.73 11.53
C GLY A 10 12.34 0.92 11.28
N LYS A 11 11.35 1.00 12.15
CA LYS A 11 10.15 0.17 11.99
C LYS A 11 9.30 0.65 10.81
N ILE A 12 9.02 -0.30 9.92
CA ILE A 12 8.26 -0.06 8.71
C ILE A 12 7.10 -1.04 8.66
N ALA A 13 5.91 -0.56 8.36
CA ALA A 13 4.77 -1.43 8.12
C ALA A 13 4.41 -1.37 6.64
N VAL A 14 4.27 -2.52 6.01
CA VAL A 14 3.84 -2.64 4.61
C VAL A 14 2.45 -3.24 4.63
N LEU A 15 1.47 -2.50 4.13
CA LEU A 15 0.06 -2.87 4.19
C LEU A 15 -0.46 -3.08 2.78
N GLY A 16 -0.87 -4.30 2.45
CA GLY A 16 -1.45 -4.60 1.15
C GLY A 16 -2.95 -4.76 1.23
N PHE A 17 -3.66 -4.08 0.35
CA PHE A 17 -5.12 -4.12 0.28
C PHE A 17 -5.58 -4.80 -1.01
N GLY A 18 -6.73 -5.41 -0.96
CA GLY A 18 -7.33 -6.01 -2.14
C GLY A 18 -8.23 -7.16 -1.79
N ASN A 19 -8.98 -7.62 -2.78
CA ASN A 19 -9.84 -8.78 -2.65
C ASN A 19 -9.28 -9.87 -3.55
N PRO A 20 -8.61 -10.89 -3.00
CA PRO A 20 -7.95 -11.91 -3.82
C PRO A 20 -8.90 -12.76 -4.65
N VAL A 21 -10.19 -12.78 -4.31
CA VAL A 21 -11.16 -13.52 -5.12
C VAL A 21 -11.68 -12.70 -6.29
N ARG A 22 -11.22 -11.46 -6.47
CA ARG A 22 -11.66 -10.58 -7.54
C ARG A 22 -10.52 -10.27 -8.52
N GLU A 23 -9.81 -11.29 -8.92
CA GLU A 23 -8.79 -11.25 -9.99
C GLU A 23 -7.75 -10.14 -9.75
N ASP A 24 -7.70 -9.15 -10.65
CA ASP A 24 -6.67 -8.11 -10.58
C ASP A 24 -6.80 -7.24 -9.32
N ASP A 25 -7.98 -7.18 -8.71
CA ASP A 25 -8.15 -6.47 -7.45
C ASP A 25 -7.34 -7.10 -6.32
N GLY A 26 -6.86 -8.31 -6.52
CA GLY A 26 -5.99 -8.99 -5.56
C GLY A 26 -4.51 -8.67 -5.72
N VAL A 27 -4.13 -7.77 -6.64
CA VAL A 27 -2.72 -7.54 -6.92
C VAL A 27 -1.95 -6.99 -5.70
N GLY A 28 -2.60 -6.20 -4.84
CA GLY A 28 -1.97 -5.73 -3.62
C GLY A 28 -1.58 -6.88 -2.69
N ILE A 29 -2.47 -7.87 -2.58
CA ILE A 29 -2.22 -9.06 -1.78
C ILE A 29 -1.12 -9.91 -2.41
N TYR A 30 -1.13 -10.00 -3.74
CA TYR A 30 -0.07 -10.70 -4.49
C TYR A 30 1.31 -10.12 -4.14
N VAL A 31 1.43 -8.79 -4.11
CA VAL A 31 2.67 -8.12 -3.73
C VAL A 31 3.06 -8.49 -2.30
N ILE A 32 2.12 -8.47 -1.38
CA ILE A 32 2.37 -8.82 0.01
C ILE A 32 2.91 -10.24 0.15
N GLU A 33 2.31 -11.18 -0.54
CA GLU A 33 2.74 -12.57 -0.50
C GLU A 33 4.16 -12.74 -1.04
N LYS A 34 4.46 -12.05 -2.14
CA LYS A 34 5.80 -12.10 -2.72
C LYS A 34 6.84 -11.46 -1.82
N LEU A 35 6.49 -10.36 -1.17
CA LEU A 35 7.40 -9.72 -0.23
C LEU A 35 7.71 -10.63 0.96
N LYS A 36 6.68 -11.26 1.51
CA LYS A 36 6.89 -12.20 2.62
C LYS A 36 7.80 -13.35 2.23
N GLU A 37 7.59 -13.85 1.03
CA GLU A 37 8.38 -14.94 0.50
C GLU A 37 9.85 -14.58 0.37
N LYS A 38 10.12 -13.36 -0.10
CA LYS A 38 11.50 -12.93 -0.36
C LYS A 38 12.20 -12.35 0.86
N LEU A 39 11.48 -11.69 1.74
CA LEU A 39 12.08 -11.04 2.92
C LEU A 39 12.05 -11.92 4.16
N GLY A 40 11.20 -12.93 4.21
CA GLY A 40 11.01 -13.71 5.41
C GLY A 40 10.35 -12.87 6.50
N GLU A 41 10.93 -12.88 7.69
CA GLU A 41 10.41 -12.13 8.83
C GLU A 41 11.49 -11.21 9.41
N PRO A 42 11.81 -10.13 8.72
CA PRO A 42 12.82 -9.20 9.23
C PRO A 42 12.31 -8.48 10.48
N GLU A 43 13.23 -8.13 11.36
CA GLU A 43 12.87 -7.56 12.66
C GLU A 43 12.23 -6.19 12.55
N ASN A 44 12.62 -5.40 11.58
CA ASN A 44 12.17 -4.01 11.48
C ASN A 44 11.10 -3.78 10.43
N ILE A 45 10.63 -4.82 9.77
CA ILE A 45 9.60 -4.70 8.73
C ILE A 45 8.45 -5.64 9.06
N SER A 46 7.27 -5.07 9.19
CA SER A 46 6.04 -5.84 9.40
C SER A 46 5.23 -5.79 8.11
N ILE A 47 4.82 -6.94 7.64
CA ILE A 47 4.10 -7.05 6.37
C ILE A 47 2.71 -7.61 6.64
N PHE A 48 1.68 -6.84 6.30
CA PHE A 48 0.31 -7.18 6.62
C PHE A 48 -0.56 -7.31 5.39
N ASP A 49 -1.27 -8.42 5.31
CA ASP A 49 -2.34 -8.61 4.36
C ASP A 49 -3.61 -8.01 4.98
N MET A 50 -4.01 -6.86 4.50
CA MET A 50 -5.17 -6.15 5.03
C MET A 50 -6.48 -6.60 4.38
N GLY A 51 -6.40 -7.34 3.28
CA GLY A 51 -7.59 -7.75 2.56
C GLY A 51 -8.48 -6.55 2.24
N THR A 52 -9.74 -6.60 2.67
CA THR A 52 -10.67 -5.51 2.47
C THR A 52 -10.93 -4.71 3.76
N ALA A 53 -10.13 -4.94 4.78
CA ALA A 53 -10.37 -4.35 6.11
C ALA A 53 -9.70 -2.98 6.25
N ALA A 54 -10.21 -2.00 5.49
CA ALA A 54 -9.59 -0.67 5.43
C ALA A 54 -9.51 0.03 6.78
N PHE A 55 -10.54 -0.13 7.61
CA PHE A 55 -10.57 0.58 8.89
C PHE A 55 -9.60 0.03 9.92
N GLU A 56 -9.07 -1.17 9.71
CA GLU A 56 -8.06 -1.71 10.61
C GLU A 56 -6.70 -1.02 10.45
N ILE A 57 -6.58 -0.17 9.45
CA ILE A 57 -5.34 0.59 9.23
C ILE A 57 -4.96 1.40 10.47
N LEU A 58 -5.94 1.91 11.20
CA LEU A 58 -5.70 2.69 12.41
C LEU A 58 -4.80 1.93 13.39
N PHE A 59 -5.06 0.64 13.57
CA PHE A 59 -4.30 -0.17 14.51
C PHE A 59 -2.90 -0.51 14.00
N LYS A 60 -2.70 -0.48 12.69
CA LYS A 60 -1.41 -0.81 12.10
C LYS A 60 -0.47 0.39 12.00
N LEU A 61 -1.03 1.60 12.06
CA LEU A 61 -0.19 2.80 11.98
C LEU A 61 0.62 3.03 13.24
N GLN A 62 0.07 2.64 14.38
CA GLN A 62 0.73 2.90 15.66
C GLN A 62 2.03 2.11 15.77
N GLY A 63 3.07 2.76 16.23
CA GLY A 63 4.36 2.13 16.43
C GLY A 63 5.22 1.98 15.20
N HIS A 64 4.75 2.48 14.04
CA HIS A 64 5.50 2.41 12.80
C HIS A 64 5.65 3.81 12.22
N PRO A 65 6.83 4.42 12.32
CA PRO A 65 7.03 5.77 11.77
C PRO A 65 7.01 5.81 10.25
N ARG A 66 7.18 4.67 9.58
CA ARG A 66 7.12 4.60 8.13
C ARG A 66 6.09 3.55 7.71
N ILE A 67 5.20 3.96 6.82
CA ILE A 67 4.11 3.11 6.32
C ILE A 67 4.18 3.07 4.81
N ILE A 68 4.00 1.89 4.25
CA ILE A 68 3.89 1.69 2.81
C ILE A 68 2.55 1.00 2.53
N LEU A 69 1.71 1.64 1.74
CA LEU A 69 0.41 1.09 1.35
C LEU A 69 0.48 0.61 -0.08
N ILE A 70 -0.11 -0.53 -0.35
CA ILE A 70 -0.14 -1.12 -1.70
C ILE A 70 -1.56 -1.51 -2.03
N ASP A 71 -2.06 -1.06 -3.18
CA ASP A 71 -3.42 -1.35 -3.61
C ASP A 71 -3.53 -1.29 -5.13
N ALA A 72 -4.60 -1.84 -5.64
CA ALA A 72 -4.98 -1.67 -7.03
C ALA A 72 -5.83 -0.43 -7.19
N VAL A 73 -5.83 0.17 -8.37
CA VAL A 73 -6.67 1.32 -8.66
C VAL A 73 -7.35 1.16 -10.01
N LEU A 74 -8.66 1.38 -10.01
CA LEU A 74 -9.50 1.32 -11.21
C LEU A 74 -9.65 2.70 -11.83
N ASN A 75 -9.95 2.71 -13.11
CA ASN A 75 -10.34 3.94 -13.82
C ASN A 75 -9.28 5.03 -13.81
N SER A 76 -8.02 4.63 -13.77
CA SER A 76 -6.92 5.60 -13.80
C SER A 76 -6.69 6.20 -15.19
N GLY A 77 -7.21 5.55 -16.23
CA GLY A 77 -6.93 5.96 -17.61
C GLY A 77 -5.61 5.43 -18.13
N GLU A 78 -4.82 4.76 -17.30
CA GLU A 78 -3.54 4.22 -17.69
C GLU A 78 -3.62 2.72 -17.96
N ALA A 79 -2.63 2.21 -18.67
CA ALA A 79 -2.58 0.78 -18.99
C ALA A 79 -2.48 -0.08 -17.72
N VAL A 80 -3.07 -1.26 -17.78
CA VAL A 80 -3.00 -2.22 -16.66
C VAL A 80 -1.54 -2.50 -16.33
N GLY A 81 -1.21 -2.44 -15.05
CA GLY A 81 0.14 -2.65 -14.56
C GLY A 81 0.94 -1.38 -14.37
N THR A 82 0.40 -0.23 -14.79
CA THR A 82 1.06 1.06 -14.55
C THR A 82 1.11 1.32 -13.04
N ILE A 83 2.25 1.81 -12.58
CA ILE A 83 2.49 2.03 -11.16
C ILE A 83 2.47 3.51 -10.84
N PHE A 84 1.71 3.88 -9.82
CA PHE A 84 1.73 5.23 -9.25
C PHE A 84 2.38 5.15 -7.88
N LYS A 85 3.33 6.02 -7.63
CA LYS A 85 3.98 6.11 -6.33
C LYS A 85 3.86 7.55 -5.84
N LEU A 86 3.18 7.74 -4.72
CA LEU A 86 2.98 9.09 -4.19
C LEU A 86 2.83 9.06 -2.67
N PRO A 87 3.15 10.18 -2.00
CA PRO A 87 2.88 10.24 -0.57
C PRO A 87 1.38 10.35 -0.29
N ALA A 88 0.95 9.83 0.85
CA ALA A 88 -0.47 9.85 1.20
C ALA A 88 -1.03 11.27 1.28
N SER A 89 -0.22 12.23 1.68
CA SER A 89 -0.64 13.63 1.73
C SER A 89 -1.06 14.17 0.36
N GLU A 90 -0.44 13.66 -0.68
CA GLU A 90 -0.76 14.08 -2.04
C GLU A 90 -2.10 13.49 -2.50
N ILE A 91 -2.45 12.30 -2.02
CA ILE A 91 -3.75 11.71 -2.31
C ILE A 91 -4.87 12.58 -1.73
N ASP A 92 -4.71 13.01 -0.48
CA ASP A 92 -5.69 13.89 0.16
C ASP A 92 -5.89 15.18 -0.66
N ALA A 93 -4.81 15.80 -1.07
CA ALA A 93 -4.87 17.02 -1.86
C ALA A 93 -5.56 16.77 -3.21
N GLN A 94 -5.24 15.67 -3.88
CA GLN A 94 -5.81 15.33 -5.17
C GLN A 94 -7.31 15.06 -5.05
N ILE A 95 -7.73 14.38 -3.99
CA ILE A 95 -9.16 14.11 -3.79
C ILE A 95 -9.93 15.40 -3.62
N GLN A 96 -9.39 16.34 -2.85
CA GLN A 96 -10.06 17.62 -2.62
C GLN A 96 -10.18 18.47 -3.89
N ASP A 97 -9.14 18.48 -4.70
CA ASP A 97 -9.09 19.32 -5.90
C ASP A 97 -9.69 18.66 -7.14
N ASP A 98 -10.03 17.39 -7.02
CA ASP A 98 -10.69 16.62 -8.07
C ASP A 98 -9.92 16.37 -9.38
N PRO A 99 -8.60 16.51 -9.46
CA PRO A 99 -7.92 16.16 -10.71
C PRO A 99 -7.78 14.66 -10.93
N MET A 100 -7.86 13.86 -9.86
CA MET A 100 -7.73 12.40 -9.96
C MET A 100 -8.93 11.71 -9.34
N VAL A 101 -10.05 11.77 -10.04
CA VAL A 101 -11.32 11.23 -9.55
C VAL A 101 -11.22 9.74 -9.21
N PHE A 102 -10.37 9.00 -9.93
CA PHE A 102 -10.22 7.57 -9.68
C PHE A 102 -9.72 7.25 -8.26
N LEU A 103 -9.06 8.20 -7.60
CA LEU A 103 -8.59 7.98 -6.23
C LEU A 103 -9.73 7.86 -5.23
N HIS A 104 -10.92 8.32 -5.60
CA HIS A 104 -12.10 8.18 -4.73
C HIS A 104 -12.54 6.73 -4.56
N SER A 105 -12.03 5.83 -5.40
CA SER A 105 -12.34 4.41 -5.26
C SER A 105 -11.54 3.72 -4.16
N LEU A 106 -10.51 4.39 -3.63
CA LEU A 106 -9.68 3.84 -2.58
C LEU A 106 -10.42 3.88 -1.25
N LYS A 107 -10.62 2.71 -0.66
CA LYS A 107 -11.44 2.61 0.56
C LYS A 107 -10.71 3.04 1.81
N TRP A 108 -9.39 2.99 1.80
CA TRP A 108 -8.59 3.32 2.99
C TRP A 108 -8.26 4.80 3.11
N ASP A 109 -8.59 5.62 2.11
CA ASP A 109 -8.31 7.05 2.18
C ASP A 109 -9.09 7.73 3.31
N GLN A 110 -10.35 7.35 3.48
CA GLN A 110 -11.16 7.86 4.59
C GLN A 110 -10.63 7.38 5.93
N ALA A 111 -10.17 6.12 5.97
CA ALA A 111 -9.60 5.57 7.19
C ALA A 111 -8.33 6.33 7.59
N LEU A 112 -7.50 6.72 6.62
CA LEU A 112 -6.33 7.52 6.89
C LEU A 112 -6.70 8.90 7.44
N SER A 113 -7.70 9.56 6.84
CA SER A 113 -8.16 10.86 7.34
C SER A 113 -8.62 10.77 8.78
N TYR A 114 -9.35 9.72 9.08
CA TYR A 114 -9.84 9.47 10.43
C TYR A 114 -8.67 9.25 11.39
N ALA A 115 -7.73 8.42 10.98
CA ALA A 115 -6.57 8.11 11.80
C ALA A 115 -5.73 9.35 12.09
N LYS A 116 -5.60 10.24 11.11
CA LYS A 116 -4.87 11.48 11.29
C LYS A 116 -5.49 12.34 12.41
N LYS A 117 -6.81 12.40 12.44
CA LYS A 117 -7.52 13.14 13.49
C LYS A 117 -7.37 12.49 14.86
N MET A 118 -7.43 11.17 14.90
CA MET A 118 -7.38 10.44 16.15
C MET A 118 -5.98 10.36 16.74
N LEU A 119 -4.97 10.18 15.91
CA LEU A 119 -3.61 10.00 16.38
C LEU A 119 -2.86 11.32 16.61
N GLY A 120 -3.30 12.38 15.94
CA GLY A 120 -2.64 13.68 16.10
C GLY A 120 -1.15 13.60 15.86
N ASP A 121 -0.36 13.92 16.86
CA ASP A 121 1.11 13.90 16.75
C ASP A 121 1.69 12.51 16.57
N ASP A 122 0.93 11.47 16.92
CA ASP A 122 1.37 10.09 16.76
C ASP A 122 1.10 9.54 15.34
N TYR A 123 0.48 10.33 14.50
CA TYR A 123 0.24 9.92 13.11
C TYR A 123 1.58 9.86 12.36
N PRO A 124 1.87 8.77 11.64
CA PRO A 124 3.16 8.64 10.97
C PRO A 124 3.38 9.75 9.95
N GLU A 125 4.57 10.30 9.93
CA GLU A 125 4.92 11.36 8.99
C GLU A 125 5.23 10.85 7.59
N ASN A 126 5.67 9.61 7.50
CA ASN A 126 6.10 9.02 6.25
C ASN A 126 5.15 7.90 5.83
N ILE A 127 4.15 8.25 5.02
CA ILE A 127 3.23 7.27 4.46
C ILE A 127 3.29 7.37 2.94
N GLU A 128 3.82 6.33 2.32
CA GLU A 128 3.93 6.23 0.86
C GLU A 128 2.92 5.24 0.32
N VAL A 129 2.42 5.50 -0.88
CA VAL A 129 1.41 4.66 -1.50
C VAL A 129 1.91 4.19 -2.86
N TYR A 130 1.79 2.89 -3.11
CA TYR A 130 2.01 2.29 -4.41
C TYR A 130 0.67 1.82 -4.93
N LEU A 131 0.25 2.34 -6.07
CA LEU A 131 -1.00 1.93 -6.71
C LEU A 131 -0.67 1.27 -8.03
N ILE A 132 -1.37 0.18 -8.32
CA ILE A 132 -1.18 -0.57 -9.55
C ILE A 132 -2.47 -0.46 -10.35
N ALA A 133 -2.39 0.10 -11.55
CA ALA A 133 -3.55 0.29 -12.40
C ALA A 133 -4.12 -1.06 -12.85
N ILE A 134 -5.42 -1.22 -12.71
CA ILE A 134 -6.13 -2.39 -13.19
C ILE A 134 -7.35 -1.95 -14.01
N ASP A 135 -7.88 -2.88 -14.78
CA ASP A 135 -9.09 -2.65 -15.54
C ASP A 135 -10.30 -3.24 -14.83
N ASP A 136 -11.45 -3.15 -15.47
CA ASP A 136 -12.67 -3.73 -14.96
C ASP A 136 -12.47 -5.24 -14.77
N ILE A 137 -12.74 -5.70 -13.55
CA ILE A 137 -12.46 -7.06 -13.14
C ILE A 137 -13.60 -8.05 -13.37
N ARG A 138 -14.74 -7.59 -13.92
CA ARG A 138 -15.95 -8.40 -13.96
C ARG A 138 -15.83 -9.69 -14.75
N PHE A 139 -15.01 -9.72 -15.76
CA PHE A 139 -14.92 -10.86 -16.66
C PHE A 139 -13.56 -11.54 -16.67
N ASN A 140 -12.68 -11.15 -15.78
CA ASN A 140 -11.36 -11.77 -15.72
C ASN A 140 -11.44 -13.15 -15.09
N VAL A 141 -10.55 -14.02 -15.55
CA VAL A 141 -10.40 -15.35 -14.96
C VAL A 141 -8.97 -15.42 -14.44
N GLY A 142 -8.81 -15.17 -13.17
CA GLY A 142 -7.50 -15.05 -12.54
C GLY A 142 -6.87 -13.69 -12.82
N MET A 143 -5.72 -13.47 -12.21
CA MET A 143 -5.01 -12.19 -12.36
C MET A 143 -4.37 -12.11 -13.75
N THR A 144 -4.50 -10.98 -14.41
CA THR A 144 -3.90 -10.80 -15.74
C THR A 144 -2.39 -10.71 -15.65
N ASP A 145 -1.72 -11.06 -16.75
CA ASP A 145 -0.25 -10.95 -16.82
C ASP A 145 0.23 -9.52 -16.60
N ALA A 146 -0.51 -8.55 -17.13
CA ALA A 146 -0.14 -7.15 -16.99
C ALA A 146 -0.20 -6.71 -15.53
N ALA A 147 -1.24 -7.11 -14.79
CA ALA A 147 -1.35 -6.79 -13.37
C ALA A 147 -0.24 -7.47 -12.58
N MET A 148 0.05 -8.73 -12.90
CA MET A 148 1.13 -9.46 -12.24
C MET A 148 2.47 -8.79 -12.45
N LYS A 149 2.74 -8.35 -13.67
CA LYS A 149 3.98 -7.63 -13.97
C LYS A 149 4.09 -6.34 -13.20
N GLY A 150 2.97 -5.62 -13.06
CA GLY A 150 2.92 -4.42 -12.23
C GLY A 150 3.23 -4.74 -10.78
N GLY A 151 2.62 -5.79 -10.26
CA GLY A 151 2.89 -6.26 -8.90
C GLY A 151 4.35 -6.64 -8.71
N ASP A 152 4.93 -7.36 -9.67
CA ASP A 152 6.33 -7.74 -9.61
C ASP A 152 7.26 -6.53 -9.61
N LYS A 153 6.91 -5.48 -10.37
CA LYS A 153 7.69 -4.24 -10.34
C LYS A 153 7.65 -3.59 -8.97
N VAL A 154 6.49 -3.57 -8.34
CA VAL A 154 6.37 -3.02 -6.99
C VAL A 154 7.20 -3.84 -6.01
N VAL A 155 7.15 -5.17 -6.12
CA VAL A 155 7.98 -6.04 -5.28
C VAL A 155 9.45 -5.66 -5.42
N ASN A 156 9.94 -5.54 -6.65
CA ASN A 156 11.34 -5.23 -6.89
C ASN A 156 11.72 -3.84 -6.36
N LEU A 157 10.86 -2.85 -6.56
CA LEU A 157 11.11 -1.51 -6.03
C LEU A 157 11.20 -1.52 -4.51
N LEU A 158 10.31 -2.26 -3.86
CA LEU A 158 10.30 -2.33 -2.41
C LEU A 158 11.50 -3.12 -1.88
N LEU A 159 11.90 -4.18 -2.58
CA LEU A 159 13.09 -4.92 -2.17
C LEU A 159 14.32 -4.03 -2.21
N GLU A 160 14.47 -3.20 -3.24
CA GLU A 160 15.57 -2.25 -3.29
C GLU A 160 15.51 -1.25 -2.15
N GLU A 161 14.32 -0.70 -1.89
CA GLU A 161 14.13 0.27 -0.82
C GLU A 161 14.38 -0.31 0.56
N LEU A 162 13.93 -1.54 0.80
CA LEU A 162 13.92 -2.13 2.14
C LEU A 162 15.16 -2.94 2.47
N GLU A 163 15.88 -3.42 1.46
CA GLU A 163 17.08 -4.22 1.68
C GLU A 163 18.34 -3.41 1.91
N VAL A 164 18.28 -2.15 1.67
CA VAL A 164 19.47 -1.30 1.76
C VAL A 164 19.96 -1.20 3.20
N HIS A 165 19.23 -1.72 4.10
CA HIS A 165 19.55 -1.61 5.51
C HIS A 165 19.56 -2.92 6.22
#